data_1be5567e88d09c09f4019ca1ec7266cf
#
_entry.id   1be5567e88d09c09f4019ca1ec7266cf
#
_cell.length_a   1.000
_cell.length_b   1.000
_cell.length_c   1.000
_cell.angle_alpha   90.00
_cell.angle_beta   90.00
_cell.angle_gamma   90.00
#
_symmetry.space_group_name_H-M   'P 1'
#
loop_
_entity.id
_entity.type
_entity.pdbx_description
1 polymer ?
#
loop_
_entity_poly.entity_id
_entity_poly.type
_entity_poly.pdbx_seq_one_letter_code
_entity_poly.pdbx_strand_id
1 'polypeptide(L)'
;MYNLLHEQWIPVKRKTGEKPEYISPSQITDGLATNPIISLAASRPDFNGALIQFLIGLVQTACPPADESEWRKKFRSPPSPDELKAAFERYATAFNLDGDGPRFMQDLDLNLSAIDPKEKEKIEFPIEELILEMPGDITKREDRDFFVKRGTAKNICQDCCAAALYTLQAHAPSGGPGYRVSLRGGSPLTTIVLGRTLWETVWLNIVDNKTFFQYGNASKNADSDKFPWMGHTRTSENDEKTTFQDANGAQMFWGMPWRIKIVLEHSKNDERCDICGRPADSMVHTFYRTNYGINYKGGWYHTLTPYFERRKSEDNSLIPFQSEVNGISYRHWLGLIQNNPNEKIRPAKVVHLFREVRKDDLKNSGLSSTRLWAFGYKIVKGRKVLCWNDSIMPLITVNSDISQEYESSIFQLIVSAEMIKEKLRECIKEAILSQKSKLKPNLSFVELQFWQDTEPTFYQTINELHIALQSNRSFDLRNLREKWLDYLQRIALSSFDRYSQSDQIISTTNPHRIIDARVNLRKFLYGNKNLYAMLDLEKPEKSAKSLRKNLKKKEPVIS
;
A
#
# COMPACT_ATOMS: atom_id res chain seq x y z
N MET A 1 -0.32 16.89 -29.82
CA MET A 1 -0.08 17.13 -28.38
C MET A 1 -1.02 16.22 -27.62
N TYR A 2 -0.48 15.33 -26.80
CA TYR A 2 -1.22 14.34 -26.02
C TYR A 2 -1.53 14.91 -24.63
N ASN A 3 -2.81 15.13 -24.32
CA ASN A 3 -3.24 15.73 -23.05
C ASN A 3 -3.99 14.72 -22.18
N LEU A 4 -3.48 14.44 -20.99
CA LEU A 4 -4.00 13.43 -20.08
C LEU A 4 -5.40 13.72 -19.52
N LEU A 5 -5.92 14.96 -19.65
CA LEU A 5 -7.29 15.29 -19.24
C LEU A 5 -8.32 15.06 -20.34
N HIS A 6 -7.86 15.06 -21.61
CA HIS A 6 -8.73 14.96 -22.78
C HIS A 6 -8.77 13.54 -23.36
N GLU A 7 -7.63 12.85 -23.35
CA GLU A 7 -7.48 11.54 -23.97
C GLU A 7 -8.12 10.41 -23.15
N GLN A 8 -8.58 9.37 -23.85
CA GLN A 8 -9.11 8.15 -23.23
C GLN A 8 -7.96 7.16 -22.97
N TRP A 9 -7.27 7.34 -21.86
CA TRP A 9 -6.04 6.59 -21.54
C TRP A 9 -6.13 5.75 -20.27
N ILE A 10 -7.16 5.96 -19.43
CA ILE A 10 -7.33 5.25 -18.15
C ILE A 10 -8.14 3.99 -18.38
N PRO A 11 -7.54 2.79 -18.24
CA PRO A 11 -8.25 1.53 -18.39
C PRO A 11 -9.14 1.26 -17.17
N VAL A 12 -10.40 0.94 -17.42
CA VAL A 12 -11.42 0.70 -16.40
C VAL A 12 -12.26 -0.52 -16.70
N LYS A 13 -12.92 -1.04 -15.67
CA LYS A 13 -13.93 -2.09 -15.77
C LYS A 13 -15.27 -1.57 -15.30
N ARG A 14 -16.30 -1.78 -16.12
CA ARG A 14 -17.70 -1.51 -15.73
C ARG A 14 -18.32 -2.70 -15.00
N LYS A 15 -19.46 -2.45 -14.37
CA LYS A 15 -20.23 -3.49 -13.67
C LYS A 15 -20.63 -4.63 -14.62
N THR A 16 -21.06 -4.28 -15.82
CA THR A 16 -21.36 -5.24 -16.90
C THR A 16 -20.41 -4.97 -18.07
N GLY A 17 -19.76 -6.00 -18.57
CA GLY A 17 -18.77 -5.95 -19.65
C GLY A 17 -17.60 -6.88 -19.35
N GLU A 18 -17.11 -7.59 -20.36
CA GLU A 18 -16.02 -8.56 -20.20
C GLU A 18 -14.63 -7.91 -20.38
N LYS A 19 -14.53 -6.91 -21.24
CA LYS A 19 -13.24 -6.28 -21.58
C LYS A 19 -13.09 -4.92 -20.92
N PRO A 20 -11.86 -4.54 -20.52
CA PRO A 20 -11.56 -3.18 -20.12
C PRO A 20 -11.88 -2.18 -21.24
N GLU A 21 -12.40 -1.03 -20.88
CA GLU A 21 -12.53 0.14 -21.74
C GLU A 21 -11.59 1.25 -21.27
N TYR A 22 -11.38 2.26 -22.11
CA TYR A 22 -10.52 3.38 -21.80
C TYR A 22 -11.36 4.65 -21.69
N ILE A 23 -11.11 5.44 -20.66
CA ILE A 23 -11.83 6.68 -20.37
C ILE A 23 -10.87 7.85 -20.16
N SER A 24 -11.37 9.07 -20.38
CA SER A 24 -10.71 10.28 -19.88
C SER A 24 -11.02 10.47 -18.37
N PRO A 25 -10.20 11.22 -17.62
CA PRO A 25 -10.41 11.42 -16.19
C PRO A 25 -11.80 11.98 -15.82
N SER A 26 -12.40 12.81 -16.66
CA SER A 26 -13.74 13.37 -16.43
C SER A 26 -14.87 12.33 -16.50
N GLN A 27 -14.66 11.21 -17.20
CA GLN A 27 -15.66 10.16 -17.40
C GLN A 27 -15.78 9.18 -16.22
N ILE A 28 -15.10 9.41 -15.10
CA ILE A 28 -15.20 8.54 -13.91
C ILE A 28 -16.60 8.47 -13.30
N THR A 29 -17.47 9.42 -13.64
CA THR A 29 -18.90 9.44 -13.22
C THR A 29 -19.85 8.99 -14.33
N ASP A 30 -19.33 8.58 -15.48
CA ASP A 30 -20.17 8.12 -16.59
C ASP A 30 -20.89 6.81 -16.25
N GLY A 31 -22.16 6.72 -16.66
CA GLY A 31 -22.99 5.53 -16.51
C GLY A 31 -23.34 5.16 -15.05
N LEU A 32 -23.21 6.05 -14.06
CA LEU A 32 -23.44 5.75 -12.64
C LEU A 32 -24.83 5.13 -12.37
N ALA A 33 -25.86 5.54 -13.09
CA ALA A 33 -27.21 5.03 -12.92
C ALA A 33 -27.48 3.71 -13.66
N THR A 34 -26.73 3.39 -14.71
CA THR A 34 -27.02 2.28 -15.64
C THR A 34 -25.95 1.19 -15.58
N ASN A 35 -24.72 1.53 -15.92
CA ASN A 35 -23.57 0.63 -15.95
C ASN A 35 -22.31 1.33 -15.41
N PRO A 36 -22.19 1.48 -14.08
CA PRO A 36 -21.12 2.25 -13.46
C PRO A 36 -19.76 1.60 -13.68
N ILE A 37 -18.73 2.43 -13.71
CA ILE A 37 -17.36 2.01 -13.60
C ILE A 37 -17.10 1.54 -12.16
N ILE A 38 -16.59 0.31 -12.00
CA ILE A 38 -16.39 -0.30 -10.67
C ILE A 38 -14.93 -0.33 -10.23
N SER A 39 -13.98 -0.36 -11.18
CA SER A 39 -12.56 -0.42 -10.86
C SER A 39 -11.68 0.05 -11.99
N LEU A 40 -10.44 0.37 -11.68
CA LEU A 40 -9.34 0.46 -12.64
C LEU A 40 -8.98 -0.93 -13.15
N ALA A 41 -8.39 -1.01 -14.35
CA ALA A 41 -8.07 -2.24 -15.04
C ALA A 41 -6.72 -2.18 -15.79
N ALA A 42 -5.73 -1.49 -15.24
CA ALA A 42 -4.39 -1.45 -15.81
C ALA A 42 -3.73 -2.85 -15.77
N SER A 43 -2.89 -3.12 -16.74
CA SER A 43 -2.18 -4.40 -16.89
C SER A 43 -1.19 -4.69 -15.75
N ARG A 44 -0.78 -3.65 -15.01
CA ARG A 44 0.12 -3.75 -13.86
C ARG A 44 -0.57 -3.30 -12.57
N PRO A 45 -0.37 -4.00 -11.45
CA PRO A 45 -0.96 -3.61 -10.15
C PRO A 45 -0.50 -2.24 -9.67
N ASP A 46 0.78 -1.91 -9.84
CA ASP A 46 1.36 -0.61 -9.46
C ASP A 46 0.77 0.54 -10.29
N PHE A 47 0.42 0.31 -11.56
CA PHE A 47 -0.27 1.31 -12.36
C PHE A 47 -1.71 1.56 -11.87
N ASN A 48 -2.43 0.54 -11.39
CA ASN A 48 -3.71 0.77 -10.73
C ASN A 48 -3.54 1.64 -9.47
N GLY A 49 -2.49 1.38 -8.67
CA GLY A 49 -2.14 2.21 -7.52
C GLY A 49 -1.76 3.65 -7.89
N ALA A 50 -1.10 3.85 -9.04
CA ALA A 50 -0.78 5.17 -9.58
C ALA A 50 -2.03 5.91 -10.07
N LEU A 51 -2.84 5.26 -10.89
CA LEU A 51 -4.04 5.85 -11.50
C LEU A 51 -5.09 6.25 -10.47
N ILE A 52 -5.29 5.46 -9.40
CA ILE A 52 -6.22 5.87 -8.34
C ILE A 52 -5.71 7.11 -7.59
N GLN A 53 -4.41 7.19 -7.32
CA GLN A 53 -3.81 8.38 -6.69
C GLN A 53 -3.86 9.59 -7.62
N PHE A 54 -3.65 9.40 -8.94
CA PHE A 54 -3.79 10.43 -9.96
C PHE A 54 -5.23 11.00 -9.95
N LEU A 55 -6.25 10.13 -10.01
CA LEU A 55 -7.66 10.56 -10.02
C LEU A 55 -8.06 11.29 -8.72
N ILE A 56 -7.64 10.78 -7.56
CA ILE A 56 -7.86 11.43 -6.27
C ILE A 56 -7.14 12.79 -6.25
N GLY A 57 -5.89 12.84 -6.65
CA GLY A 57 -5.10 14.08 -6.71
C GLY A 57 -5.72 15.11 -7.64
N LEU A 58 -6.21 14.70 -8.81
CA LEU A 58 -6.86 15.58 -9.77
C LEU A 58 -8.16 16.18 -9.19
N VAL A 59 -9.05 15.35 -8.65
CA VAL A 59 -10.30 15.80 -8.04
C VAL A 59 -10.03 16.68 -6.82
N GLN A 60 -9.08 16.29 -5.95
CA GLN A 60 -8.67 17.08 -4.79
C GLN A 60 -8.09 18.45 -5.16
N THR A 61 -7.39 18.54 -6.30
CA THR A 61 -6.78 19.80 -6.76
C THR A 61 -7.79 20.70 -7.49
N ALA A 62 -8.63 20.10 -8.33
CA ALA A 62 -9.49 20.86 -9.25
C ALA A 62 -10.86 21.22 -8.65
N CYS A 63 -11.46 20.33 -7.86
CA CYS A 63 -12.83 20.51 -7.34
C CYS A 63 -13.02 19.99 -5.91
N PRO A 64 -12.10 20.33 -4.96
CA PRO A 64 -12.25 19.92 -3.58
C PRO A 64 -13.54 20.51 -2.98
N PRO A 65 -14.23 19.80 -2.06
CA PRO A 65 -15.34 20.37 -1.32
C PRO A 65 -14.86 21.45 -0.35
N ALA A 66 -15.61 22.52 -0.20
CA ALA A 66 -15.26 23.59 0.73
C ALA A 66 -15.29 23.11 2.19
N ASP A 67 -16.27 22.26 2.51
CA ASP A 67 -16.49 21.69 3.83
C ASP A 67 -17.15 20.30 3.74
N GLU A 68 -17.37 19.65 4.89
CA GLU A 68 -18.05 18.35 4.97
C GLU A 68 -19.52 18.40 4.49
N SER A 69 -20.19 19.55 4.49
CA SER A 69 -21.55 19.69 3.96
C SER A 69 -21.55 19.56 2.44
N GLU A 70 -20.64 20.24 1.76
CA GLU A 70 -20.46 20.11 0.31
C GLU A 70 -19.98 18.71 -0.07
N TRP A 71 -19.09 18.11 0.76
CA TRP A 71 -18.67 16.73 0.56
C TRP A 71 -19.87 15.78 0.53
N ARG A 72 -20.80 15.90 1.51
CA ARG A 72 -22.03 15.10 1.59
C ARG A 72 -22.93 15.29 0.37
N LYS A 73 -23.07 16.54 -0.09
CA LYS A 73 -23.88 16.86 -1.26
C LYS A 73 -23.34 16.15 -2.51
N LYS A 74 -22.06 16.26 -2.81
CA LYS A 74 -21.42 15.64 -3.97
C LYS A 74 -21.31 14.10 -3.85
N PHE A 75 -21.30 13.57 -2.64
CA PHE A 75 -21.38 12.12 -2.42
C PHE A 75 -22.76 11.59 -2.83
N ARG A 76 -23.85 12.30 -2.50
CA ARG A 76 -25.23 11.91 -2.83
C ARG A 76 -25.62 12.23 -4.26
N SER A 77 -25.08 13.30 -4.79
CA SER A 77 -25.32 13.81 -6.15
C SER A 77 -23.98 14.05 -6.84
N PRO A 78 -23.40 13.00 -7.41
CA PRO A 78 -22.13 13.11 -8.12
C PRO A 78 -22.18 14.11 -9.28
N PRO A 79 -21.09 14.85 -9.56
CA PRO A 79 -21.03 15.71 -10.72
C PRO A 79 -21.10 14.90 -12.02
N SER A 80 -21.65 15.51 -13.06
CA SER A 80 -21.64 14.93 -14.40
C SER A 80 -20.21 14.91 -14.99
N PRO A 81 -19.96 14.09 -16.03
CA PRO A 81 -18.68 14.12 -16.76
C PRO A 81 -18.33 15.51 -17.30
N ASP A 82 -19.32 16.29 -17.76
CA ASP A 82 -19.11 17.65 -18.27
C ASP A 82 -18.73 18.64 -17.18
N GLU A 83 -19.34 18.55 -15.99
CA GLU A 83 -18.95 19.36 -14.83
C GLU A 83 -17.52 19.04 -14.38
N LEU A 84 -17.13 17.77 -14.37
CA LEU A 84 -15.75 17.36 -14.07
C LEU A 84 -14.78 17.86 -15.15
N LYS A 85 -15.14 17.74 -16.44
CA LYS A 85 -14.36 18.24 -17.55
C LYS A 85 -14.11 19.74 -17.41
N ALA A 86 -15.13 20.52 -17.15
CA ALA A 86 -15.02 21.97 -16.94
C ALA A 86 -14.11 22.31 -15.74
N ALA A 87 -14.21 21.54 -14.64
CA ALA A 87 -13.37 21.74 -13.46
C ALA A 87 -11.88 21.41 -13.74
N PHE A 88 -11.61 20.42 -14.55
CA PHE A 88 -10.24 19.99 -14.89
C PHE A 88 -9.59 20.89 -15.93
N GLU A 89 -10.36 21.45 -16.86
CA GLU A 89 -9.88 22.24 -17.99
C GLU A 89 -8.99 23.42 -17.59
N ARG A 90 -9.24 24.03 -16.44
CA ARG A 90 -8.40 25.12 -15.89
C ARG A 90 -6.94 24.74 -15.67
N TYR A 91 -6.65 23.43 -15.61
CA TYR A 91 -5.30 22.89 -15.44
C TYR A 91 -4.79 22.12 -16.66
N ALA A 92 -5.47 22.20 -17.81
CA ALA A 92 -5.16 21.41 -18.99
C ALA A 92 -3.67 21.50 -19.40
N THR A 93 -3.09 22.70 -19.34
CA THR A 93 -1.68 22.92 -19.70
C THR A 93 -0.70 22.13 -18.83
N ALA A 94 -1.05 21.83 -17.58
CA ALA A 94 -0.21 21.05 -16.67
C ALA A 94 -0.21 19.54 -17.00
N PHE A 95 -1.15 19.08 -17.82
CA PHE A 95 -1.33 17.65 -18.11
C PHE A 95 -0.99 17.26 -19.55
N ASN A 96 -0.26 18.09 -20.27
CA ASN A 96 0.33 17.72 -21.56
C ASN A 96 1.48 16.73 -21.34
N LEU A 97 1.47 15.60 -22.02
CA LEU A 97 2.57 14.63 -21.93
C LEU A 97 3.73 15.00 -22.89
N ASP A 98 3.42 15.68 -23.98
CA ASP A 98 4.35 16.15 -25.01
C ASP A 98 4.11 17.64 -25.36
N GLY A 99 4.85 18.18 -26.35
CA GLY A 99 4.74 19.56 -26.79
C GLY A 99 5.95 20.41 -26.36
N ASP A 100 5.93 21.71 -26.65
CA ASP A 100 7.05 22.62 -26.43
C ASP A 100 7.04 23.32 -25.04
N GLY A 101 5.89 23.26 -24.35
CA GLY A 101 5.69 23.88 -23.03
C GLY A 101 5.94 22.94 -21.86
N PRO A 102 5.36 23.26 -20.69
CA PRO A 102 5.34 22.38 -19.53
C PRO A 102 4.73 21.02 -19.86
N ARG A 103 5.33 19.95 -19.35
CA ARG A 103 4.89 18.58 -19.58
C ARG A 103 4.68 17.85 -18.27
N PHE A 104 3.64 17.08 -18.16
CA PHE A 104 3.23 16.34 -16.99
C PHE A 104 4.40 15.60 -16.32
N MET A 105 4.72 15.97 -15.08
CA MET A 105 5.78 15.40 -14.24
C MET A 105 7.18 15.33 -14.91
N GLN A 106 7.44 16.21 -15.89
CA GLN A 106 8.72 16.31 -16.57
C GLN A 106 9.38 17.64 -16.27
N ASP A 107 10.70 17.63 -16.21
CA ASP A 107 11.50 18.81 -15.91
C ASP A 107 11.44 19.83 -17.05
N LEU A 108 10.92 21.01 -16.77
CA LEU A 108 10.83 22.11 -17.72
C LEU A 108 12.23 22.62 -18.15
N ASP A 109 13.19 22.59 -17.22
CA ASP A 109 14.55 23.11 -17.44
C ASP A 109 15.48 22.12 -18.15
N LEU A 110 15.07 20.85 -18.31
CA LEU A 110 15.85 19.85 -19.04
C LEU A 110 15.67 20.03 -20.56
N ASN A 111 16.45 20.96 -21.12
CA ASN A 111 16.43 21.26 -22.54
C ASN A 111 17.45 20.39 -23.31
N LEU A 112 16.96 19.29 -23.90
CA LEU A 112 17.79 18.30 -24.62
C LEU A 112 18.52 18.86 -25.85
N SER A 113 18.03 19.93 -26.47
CA SER A 113 18.67 20.55 -27.64
C SER A 113 19.86 21.45 -27.27
N ALA A 114 19.93 21.86 -26.02
CA ALA A 114 21.05 22.69 -25.50
C ALA A 114 22.18 21.87 -24.87
N ILE A 115 22.02 20.53 -24.74
CA ILE A 115 23.01 19.64 -24.11
C ILE A 115 23.95 19.09 -25.19
N ASP A 116 25.26 19.09 -24.89
CA ASP A 116 26.27 18.46 -25.74
C ASP A 116 25.90 16.98 -26.02
N PRO A 117 26.04 16.47 -27.26
CA PRO A 117 25.65 15.11 -27.60
C PRO A 117 26.26 14.03 -26.72
N LYS A 118 27.54 14.17 -26.32
CA LYS A 118 28.20 13.19 -25.43
C LYS A 118 27.66 13.23 -24.00
N GLU A 119 27.28 14.39 -23.51
CA GLU A 119 26.63 14.54 -22.19
C GLU A 119 25.18 14.03 -22.25
N LYS A 120 24.50 14.23 -23.39
CA LYS A 120 23.15 13.72 -23.60
C LYS A 120 23.10 12.20 -23.55
N GLU A 121 24.05 11.48 -24.16
CA GLU A 121 24.17 10.02 -24.07
C GLU A 121 24.31 9.52 -22.63
N LYS A 122 24.96 10.27 -21.75
CA LYS A 122 25.12 9.88 -20.33
C LYS A 122 23.85 9.97 -19.50
N ILE A 123 22.88 10.74 -19.94
CA ILE A 123 21.59 10.95 -19.24
C ILE A 123 20.43 10.28 -19.97
N GLU A 124 20.68 9.57 -21.07
CA GLU A 124 19.73 8.77 -21.82
C GLU A 124 19.63 7.35 -21.26
N PHE A 125 18.41 6.88 -21.03
CA PHE A 125 18.14 5.58 -20.45
C PHE A 125 17.05 4.85 -21.24
N PRO A 126 17.13 3.51 -21.33
CA PRO A 126 16.08 2.72 -21.95
C PRO A 126 14.78 2.86 -21.14
N ILE A 127 13.64 2.88 -21.84
CA ILE A 127 12.34 3.13 -21.22
C ILE A 127 11.97 2.12 -20.12
N GLU A 128 12.51 0.89 -20.17
CA GLU A 128 12.29 -0.11 -19.12
C GLU A 128 12.73 0.38 -17.73
N GLU A 129 13.70 1.30 -17.61
CA GLU A 129 14.16 1.85 -16.35
C GLU A 129 13.21 2.88 -15.73
N LEU A 130 12.16 3.29 -16.45
CA LEU A 130 11.05 4.04 -15.89
C LEU A 130 10.16 3.17 -14.99
N ILE A 131 10.22 1.84 -15.18
CA ILE A 131 9.46 0.87 -14.39
C ILE A 131 10.30 0.48 -13.17
N LEU A 132 9.79 0.77 -11.97
CA LEU A 132 10.53 0.66 -10.71
C LEU A 132 11.11 -0.73 -10.39
N GLU A 133 10.50 -1.81 -10.89
CA GLU A 133 10.94 -3.19 -10.65
C GLU A 133 12.07 -3.63 -11.59
N MET A 134 12.31 -2.88 -12.66
CA MET A 134 13.33 -3.27 -13.62
C MET A 134 14.73 -3.06 -13.07
N PRO A 135 15.65 -3.99 -13.37
CA PRO A 135 17.01 -3.90 -12.87
C PRO A 135 17.77 -2.74 -13.56
N GLY A 136 18.37 -1.85 -12.76
CA GLY A 136 19.28 -0.83 -13.28
C GLY A 136 20.62 -1.41 -13.75
N ASP A 137 21.42 -0.62 -14.45
CA ASP A 137 22.66 -1.01 -15.11
C ASP A 137 23.67 -1.78 -14.24
N ILE A 138 23.85 -1.38 -12.98
CA ILE A 138 24.75 -2.08 -12.06
C ILE A 138 24.27 -3.51 -11.81
N THR A 139 22.95 -3.67 -11.59
CA THR A 139 22.35 -5.00 -11.36
C THR A 139 22.47 -5.88 -12.59
N LYS A 140 22.27 -5.31 -13.78
CA LYS A 140 22.42 -5.99 -15.07
C LYS A 140 23.89 -6.39 -15.34
N ARG A 141 24.83 -5.47 -15.09
CA ARG A 141 26.26 -5.70 -15.30
C ARG A 141 26.83 -6.77 -14.37
N GLU A 142 26.29 -6.88 -13.15
CA GLU A 142 26.74 -7.83 -12.14
C GLU A 142 25.90 -9.12 -12.11
N ASP A 143 25.00 -9.31 -13.10
CA ASP A 143 24.09 -10.46 -13.25
C ASP A 143 23.33 -10.81 -11.95
N ARG A 144 22.81 -9.77 -11.27
CA ARG A 144 22.06 -9.90 -10.01
C ARG A 144 20.55 -9.88 -10.18
N ASP A 145 20.06 -9.95 -11.40
CA ASP A 145 18.64 -9.85 -11.78
C ASP A 145 17.97 -11.21 -12.01
N PHE A 146 18.20 -12.16 -11.12
CA PHE A 146 17.84 -13.57 -11.23
C PHE A 146 16.39 -13.88 -11.64
N PHE A 147 15.43 -13.01 -11.33
CA PHE A 147 14.00 -13.25 -11.54
C PHE A 147 13.32 -12.29 -12.51
N VAL A 148 14.00 -11.26 -12.95
CA VAL A 148 13.46 -10.25 -13.87
C VAL A 148 14.07 -10.45 -15.24
N LYS A 149 13.22 -10.65 -16.27
CA LYS A 149 13.68 -10.77 -17.65
C LYS A 149 14.06 -9.40 -18.18
N ARG A 150 15.29 -9.27 -18.68
CA ARG A 150 15.79 -8.06 -19.34
C ARG A 150 15.07 -7.82 -20.67
N GLY A 151 14.87 -6.57 -21.03
CA GLY A 151 14.31 -6.17 -22.32
C GLY A 151 12.85 -6.60 -22.52
N THR A 152 12.08 -6.71 -21.45
CA THR A 152 10.65 -7.04 -21.50
C THR A 152 9.76 -5.83 -21.76
N ALA A 153 10.29 -4.61 -21.66
CA ALA A 153 9.58 -3.36 -21.88
C ALA A 153 10.46 -2.41 -22.71
N LYS A 154 10.56 -2.65 -24.02
CA LYS A 154 11.34 -1.83 -24.96
C LYS A 154 10.49 -0.72 -25.55
N ASN A 155 9.20 -0.98 -25.77
CA ASN A 155 8.25 -0.11 -26.45
C ASN A 155 7.08 0.13 -25.50
N ILE A 156 6.90 1.34 -25.02
CA ILE A 156 5.82 1.69 -24.10
C ILE A 156 4.98 2.79 -24.73
N CYS A 157 3.66 2.58 -24.84
CA CYS A 157 2.75 3.61 -25.37
C CYS A 157 2.64 4.80 -24.40
N GLN A 158 2.16 5.94 -24.91
CA GLN A 158 1.96 7.16 -24.13
C GLN A 158 1.14 6.95 -22.85
N ASP A 159 0.10 6.10 -22.89
CA ASP A 159 -0.77 5.81 -21.74
C ASP A 159 0.01 5.13 -20.62
N CYS A 160 0.71 4.04 -20.96
CA CYS A 160 1.53 3.30 -20.02
C CYS A 160 2.74 4.12 -19.53
N CYS A 161 3.29 4.98 -20.40
CA CYS A 161 4.38 5.87 -20.04
C CYS A 161 3.93 6.91 -19.00
N ALA A 162 2.75 7.51 -19.15
CA ALA A 162 2.19 8.43 -18.16
C ALA A 162 1.97 7.75 -16.80
N ALA A 163 1.42 6.52 -16.80
CA ALA A 163 1.24 5.74 -15.57
C ALA A 163 2.59 5.36 -14.92
N ALA A 164 3.59 4.95 -15.72
CA ALA A 164 4.93 4.63 -15.24
C ALA A 164 5.63 5.87 -14.64
N LEU A 165 5.52 7.02 -15.31
CA LEU A 165 6.09 8.28 -14.84
C LEU A 165 5.49 8.70 -13.50
N TYR A 166 4.15 8.65 -13.36
CA TYR A 166 3.50 8.94 -12.08
C TYR A 166 3.92 7.94 -11.00
N THR A 167 3.99 6.65 -11.32
CA THR A 167 4.43 5.59 -10.40
C THR A 167 5.84 5.87 -9.88
N LEU A 168 6.76 6.19 -10.79
CA LEU A 168 8.15 6.51 -10.43
C LEU A 168 8.22 7.73 -9.51
N GLN A 169 7.57 8.83 -9.86
CA GLN A 169 7.61 10.07 -9.06
C GLN A 169 6.97 9.86 -7.67
N ALA A 170 5.85 9.14 -7.59
CA ALA A 170 5.16 8.87 -6.32
C ALA A 170 5.92 7.91 -5.39
N HIS A 171 6.74 7.02 -5.92
CA HIS A 171 7.50 6.01 -5.18
C HIS A 171 9.01 6.08 -5.40
N ALA A 172 9.54 7.21 -5.85
CA ALA A 172 10.93 7.38 -6.24
C ALA A 172 11.92 6.85 -5.20
N PRO A 173 12.82 5.92 -5.58
CA PRO A 173 13.94 5.52 -4.75
C PRO A 173 15.07 6.56 -4.81
N SER A 174 15.99 6.51 -3.87
CA SER A 174 17.19 7.33 -3.91
C SER A 174 18.24 6.74 -4.87
N GLY A 175 17.96 6.57 -6.13
CA GLY A 175 18.71 5.83 -7.16
C GLY A 175 20.25 5.96 -7.20
N GLY A 176 20.86 6.92 -6.49
CA GLY A 176 22.30 7.19 -6.45
C GLY A 176 22.60 8.59 -5.95
N PRO A 177 23.83 9.07 -6.05
CA PRO A 177 24.19 10.45 -5.68
C PRO A 177 23.32 11.46 -6.44
N GLY A 178 22.72 12.40 -5.71
CA GLY A 178 21.86 13.44 -6.27
C GLY A 178 20.42 13.03 -6.58
N TYR A 179 20.07 11.73 -6.64
CA TYR A 179 18.68 11.29 -6.76
C TYR A 179 17.95 11.39 -5.42
N ARG A 180 16.74 11.90 -5.45
CA ARG A 180 15.93 12.14 -4.24
C ARG A 180 14.80 11.11 -4.13
N VAL A 181 14.47 10.74 -2.89
CA VAL A 181 13.31 9.88 -2.60
C VAL A 181 12.00 10.63 -2.84
N SER A 182 10.92 9.90 -3.02
CA SER A 182 9.60 10.50 -3.16
C SER A 182 9.25 11.41 -1.97
N LEU A 183 8.29 12.29 -2.15
CA LEU A 183 7.80 13.23 -1.13
C LEU A 183 7.47 12.53 0.20
N ARG A 184 6.98 11.30 0.14
CA ARG A 184 6.62 10.46 1.30
C ARG A 184 7.75 9.53 1.77
N GLY A 185 8.97 9.67 1.25
CA GLY A 185 10.09 8.77 1.52
C GLY A 185 10.19 7.60 0.56
N GLY A 186 11.10 6.65 0.84
CA GLY A 186 11.49 5.62 -0.13
C GLY A 186 10.57 4.39 -0.24
N SER A 187 9.56 4.23 0.62
CA SER A 187 8.67 3.05 0.60
C SER A 187 7.30 3.39 1.19
N PRO A 188 6.64 4.47 0.76
CA PRO A 188 5.42 4.90 1.40
C PRO A 188 4.31 3.86 1.18
N LEU A 189 3.54 3.58 2.24
CA LEU A 189 2.29 2.85 2.12
C LEU A 189 1.17 3.83 1.81
N THR A 190 0.34 3.47 0.85
CA THR A 190 -0.87 4.18 0.47
C THR A 190 -2.07 3.36 0.88
N THR A 191 -3.09 3.99 1.46
CA THR A 191 -4.36 3.34 1.83
C THR A 191 -5.51 4.06 1.16
N ILE A 192 -6.39 3.31 0.50
CA ILE A 192 -7.55 3.80 -0.26
C ILE A 192 -8.81 3.17 0.32
N VAL A 193 -9.75 3.99 0.74
CA VAL A 193 -11.10 3.55 1.10
C VAL A 193 -11.85 3.24 -0.19
N LEU A 194 -12.26 1.99 -0.38
CA LEU A 194 -12.96 1.55 -1.59
C LEU A 194 -14.46 1.84 -1.50
N GLY A 195 -15.01 2.35 -2.60
CA GLY A 195 -16.45 2.48 -2.82
C GLY A 195 -17.02 1.34 -3.67
N ARG A 196 -18.30 1.41 -3.98
CA ARG A 196 -19.00 0.48 -4.90
C ARG A 196 -18.69 0.78 -6.36
N THR A 197 -18.35 2.03 -6.65
CA THR A 197 -17.98 2.54 -7.97
C THR A 197 -16.63 3.23 -7.92
N LEU A 198 -16.01 3.47 -9.07
CA LEU A 198 -14.76 4.23 -9.15
C LEU A 198 -14.93 5.66 -8.63
N TRP A 199 -16.06 6.32 -8.94
CA TRP A 199 -16.37 7.63 -8.39
C TRP A 199 -16.46 7.61 -6.86
N GLU A 200 -17.24 6.66 -6.28
CA GLU A 200 -17.31 6.54 -4.83
C GLU A 200 -15.91 6.31 -4.21
N THR A 201 -15.10 5.45 -4.85
CA THR A 201 -13.71 5.22 -4.41
C THR A 201 -12.92 6.52 -4.44
N VAL A 202 -12.96 7.29 -5.50
CA VAL A 202 -12.26 8.58 -5.57
C VAL A 202 -12.79 9.53 -4.49
N TRP A 203 -14.13 9.71 -4.40
CA TRP A 203 -14.74 10.71 -3.53
C TRP A 203 -14.58 10.40 -2.03
N LEU A 204 -14.62 9.12 -1.62
CA LEU A 204 -14.35 8.71 -0.24
C LEU A 204 -12.94 9.12 0.24
N ASN A 205 -12.01 9.28 -0.67
CA ASN A 205 -10.63 9.66 -0.39
C ASN A 205 -10.32 11.15 -0.64
N ILE A 206 -11.35 11.96 -0.88
CA ILE A 206 -11.26 13.43 -0.94
C ILE A 206 -11.49 14.01 0.45
N VAL A 207 -10.69 14.99 0.81
CA VAL A 207 -10.84 15.76 2.05
C VAL A 207 -11.33 17.19 1.73
N ASP A 208 -12.08 17.79 2.65
CA ASP A 208 -12.52 19.17 2.52
C ASP A 208 -11.33 20.16 2.57
N ASN A 209 -11.52 21.34 1.99
CA ASN A 209 -10.48 22.36 1.90
C ASN A 209 -9.92 22.77 3.27
N LYS A 210 -10.77 22.91 4.28
CA LYS A 210 -10.34 23.32 5.61
C LYS A 210 -9.38 22.29 6.22
N THR A 211 -9.67 21.02 6.04
CA THR A 211 -8.81 19.91 6.45
C THR A 211 -7.55 19.84 5.59
N PHE A 212 -7.67 20.01 4.28
CA PHE A 212 -6.57 19.86 3.33
C PHE A 212 -5.49 20.94 3.52
N PHE A 213 -5.90 22.20 3.68
CA PHE A 213 -4.97 23.32 3.86
C PHE A 213 -4.21 23.30 5.18
N GLN A 214 -4.52 22.40 6.11
CA GLN A 214 -3.66 22.14 7.27
C GLN A 214 -2.31 21.52 6.88
N TYR A 215 -2.17 21.00 5.66
CA TYR A 215 -1.04 20.22 5.17
C TYR A 215 -0.24 20.89 4.05
N GLY A 216 -0.32 22.21 3.92
CA GLY A 216 0.41 22.97 2.93
C GLY A 216 0.23 24.47 3.14
N ASN A 217 0.93 25.26 2.34
CA ASN A 217 0.81 26.72 2.39
C ASN A 217 -0.30 27.18 1.42
N ALA A 218 -1.46 27.55 1.94
CA ALA A 218 -2.60 28.03 1.15
C ALA A 218 -2.31 29.33 0.37
N SER A 219 -1.34 30.14 0.81
CA SER A 219 -0.93 31.35 0.10
C SER A 219 -0.14 31.04 -1.18
N LYS A 220 0.45 29.86 -1.29
CA LYS A 220 1.12 29.34 -2.48
C LYS A 220 0.08 28.78 -3.43
N ASN A 221 -0.36 29.56 -4.40
CA ASN A 221 -1.49 29.21 -5.26
C ASN A 221 -1.22 29.33 -6.77
N ALA A 222 0.01 29.66 -7.17
CA ALA A 222 0.40 29.58 -8.57
C ALA A 222 0.34 28.12 -9.07
N ASP A 223 0.20 27.91 -10.37
CA ASP A 223 0.17 26.55 -10.91
C ASP A 223 1.49 25.81 -10.67
N SER A 224 2.63 26.50 -10.68
CA SER A 224 3.93 25.94 -10.30
C SER A 224 4.05 25.57 -8.81
N ASP A 225 3.25 26.18 -7.94
CA ASP A 225 3.20 25.79 -6.52
C ASP A 225 2.45 24.46 -6.32
N LYS A 226 1.51 24.12 -7.23
CA LYS A 226 0.73 22.87 -7.23
C LYS A 226 1.42 21.78 -8.05
N PHE A 227 1.88 22.15 -9.24
CA PHE A 227 2.49 21.30 -10.24
C PHE A 227 3.93 21.76 -10.51
N PRO A 228 4.94 21.12 -9.93
CA PRO A 228 6.34 21.58 -10.01
C PRO A 228 6.86 21.78 -11.43
N TRP A 229 6.35 21.03 -12.39
CA TRP A 229 6.74 21.11 -13.81
C TRP A 229 6.16 22.32 -14.56
N MET A 230 5.28 23.10 -13.92
CA MET A 230 4.72 24.33 -14.51
C MET A 230 5.65 25.55 -14.33
N GLY A 231 6.80 25.38 -13.69
CA GLY A 231 7.80 26.41 -13.48
C GLY A 231 9.20 25.81 -13.42
N HIS A 232 10.18 26.67 -13.13
CA HIS A 232 11.56 26.23 -12.93
C HIS A 232 11.68 25.24 -11.80
N THR A 233 12.40 24.14 -12.04
CA THR A 233 12.60 23.10 -11.05
C THR A 233 13.42 23.61 -9.88
N ARG A 234 12.91 23.46 -8.65
CA ARG A 234 13.64 23.74 -7.42
C ARG A 234 14.68 22.65 -7.20
N THR A 235 15.84 22.79 -7.85
CA THR A 235 16.91 21.80 -7.78
C THR A 235 17.51 21.74 -6.39
N SER A 236 17.99 20.57 -6.01
CA SER A 236 18.66 20.34 -4.72
C SER A 236 20.18 20.25 -4.84
N GLU A 237 20.77 20.84 -5.87
CA GLU A 237 22.21 20.82 -6.13
C GLU A 237 23.00 21.49 -5.00
N ASN A 238 22.48 22.59 -4.48
CA ASN A 238 23.05 23.31 -3.33
C ASN A 238 22.42 22.88 -1.99
N ASP A 239 21.97 21.62 -1.90
CA ASP A 239 21.29 21.06 -0.72
C ASP A 239 19.96 21.76 -0.36
N GLU A 240 19.34 22.41 -1.34
CA GLU A 240 18.04 23.07 -1.18
C GLU A 240 16.99 22.03 -0.78
N LYS A 241 16.11 22.41 0.14
CA LYS A 241 15.04 21.58 0.66
C LYS A 241 13.70 22.26 0.38
N THR A 242 12.71 21.46 -0.03
CA THR A 242 11.34 21.92 -0.21
C THR A 242 10.49 21.33 0.90
N THR A 243 9.93 22.19 1.74
CA THR A 243 9.02 21.81 2.83
C THR A 243 7.58 22.05 2.41
N PHE A 244 6.63 21.53 3.21
CA PHE A 244 5.21 21.76 2.96
C PHE A 244 4.81 23.25 3.05
N GLN A 245 5.63 24.10 3.66
CA GLN A 245 5.41 25.56 3.72
C GLN A 245 5.86 26.29 2.45
N ASP A 246 6.73 25.66 1.65
CA ASP A 246 7.28 26.25 0.43
C ASP A 246 6.39 26.04 -0.79
N ALA A 247 5.34 25.19 -0.68
CA ALA A 247 4.49 24.78 -1.78
C ALA A 247 3.01 24.65 -1.38
N ASN A 248 2.13 24.57 -2.34
CA ASN A 248 0.72 24.24 -2.11
C ASN A 248 0.55 22.79 -1.63
N GLY A 249 -0.45 22.54 -0.78
CA GLY A 249 -0.75 21.18 -0.29
C GLY A 249 -1.02 20.17 -1.38
N ALA A 250 -1.55 20.60 -2.53
CA ALA A 250 -1.80 19.74 -3.70
C ALA A 250 -0.53 19.02 -4.18
N GLN A 251 0.66 19.60 -3.94
CA GLN A 251 1.94 19.00 -4.34
C GLN A 251 2.18 17.64 -3.66
N MET A 252 1.45 17.28 -2.59
CA MET A 252 1.51 15.93 -2.02
C MET A 252 1.14 14.85 -3.04
N PHE A 253 0.27 15.14 -4.03
CA PHE A 253 -0.08 14.23 -5.13
C PHE A 253 0.83 14.40 -6.35
N TRP A 254 1.53 15.53 -6.47
CA TRP A 254 2.22 15.98 -7.67
C TRP A 254 3.73 16.16 -7.45
N GLY A 255 4.29 15.47 -6.46
CA GLY A 255 5.71 15.54 -6.17
C GLY A 255 6.58 15.11 -7.35
N MET A 256 7.67 15.87 -7.62
CA MET A 256 8.62 15.60 -8.71
C MET A 256 10.06 15.49 -8.16
N PRO A 257 10.39 14.40 -7.45
CA PRO A 257 11.73 14.19 -6.88
C PRO A 257 12.81 13.88 -7.93
N TRP A 258 12.41 13.42 -9.14
CA TRP A 258 13.33 13.13 -10.22
C TRP A 258 13.11 14.08 -11.40
N ARG A 259 14.20 14.53 -12.00
CA ARG A 259 14.22 15.36 -13.20
C ARG A 259 14.24 14.44 -14.44
N ILE A 260 13.14 14.38 -15.13
CA ILE A 260 12.90 13.44 -16.25
C ILE A 260 12.41 14.22 -17.47
N LYS A 261 12.80 13.75 -18.67
CA LYS A 261 12.24 14.19 -19.95
C LYS A 261 11.94 12.97 -20.81
N ILE A 262 10.73 12.91 -21.34
CA ILE A 262 10.25 11.84 -22.23
C ILE A 262 10.26 12.34 -23.65
N VAL A 263 10.61 11.46 -24.59
CA VAL A 263 10.51 11.72 -26.04
C VAL A 263 9.53 10.70 -26.62
N LEU A 264 8.42 11.21 -27.14
CA LEU A 264 7.45 10.42 -27.88
C LEU A 264 7.91 10.34 -29.35
N GLU A 265 7.94 9.15 -29.89
CA GLU A 265 8.26 8.86 -31.27
C GLU A 265 7.03 8.29 -31.96
N HIS A 266 6.82 8.63 -33.26
CA HIS A 266 5.75 8.00 -34.01
C HIS A 266 5.97 6.48 -34.07
N SER A 267 4.91 5.74 -33.79
CA SER A 267 4.93 4.28 -33.85
C SER A 267 5.25 3.80 -35.26
N LYS A 268 6.11 2.80 -35.38
CA LYS A 268 6.35 2.08 -36.61
C LYS A 268 5.21 1.08 -36.85
N ASN A 269 4.97 0.71 -38.14
CA ASN A 269 3.87 -0.18 -38.51
C ASN A 269 3.71 -1.37 -37.54
N ASP A 270 2.51 -1.54 -37.01
CA ASP A 270 2.10 -2.62 -36.09
C ASP A 270 2.85 -2.73 -34.77
N GLU A 271 3.57 -1.72 -34.33
CA GLU A 271 4.25 -1.70 -33.03
C GLU A 271 3.24 -1.70 -31.91
N ARG A 272 3.46 -2.57 -30.93
CA ARG A 272 2.60 -2.73 -29.76
C ARG A 272 3.32 -2.40 -28.47
N CYS A 273 2.58 -1.84 -27.53
CA CYS A 273 3.09 -1.58 -26.19
C CYS A 273 3.40 -2.90 -25.46
N ASP A 274 4.62 -3.06 -24.96
CA ASP A 274 5.05 -4.24 -24.21
C ASP A 274 4.33 -4.40 -22.86
N ILE A 275 3.67 -3.36 -22.37
CA ILE A 275 2.94 -3.38 -21.08
C ILE A 275 1.47 -3.74 -21.27
N CYS A 276 0.73 -3.04 -22.15
CA CYS A 276 -0.72 -3.25 -22.32
C CYS A 276 -1.09 -4.06 -23.56
N GLY A 277 -0.12 -4.34 -24.46
CA GLY A 277 -0.32 -5.09 -25.71
C GLY A 277 -1.08 -4.33 -26.81
N ARG A 278 -1.46 -3.07 -26.58
CA ARG A 278 -2.22 -2.25 -27.54
C ARG A 278 -1.29 -1.60 -28.57
N PRO A 279 -1.75 -1.42 -29.80
CA PRO A 279 -1.12 -0.46 -30.72
C PRO A 279 -1.35 0.96 -30.22
N ALA A 280 -0.46 1.87 -30.53
CA ALA A 280 -0.61 3.30 -30.26
C ALA A 280 0.10 4.11 -31.33
N ASP A 281 -0.35 5.36 -31.54
CA ASP A 281 0.21 6.27 -32.54
C ASP A 281 1.62 6.73 -32.21
N SER A 282 1.94 6.71 -30.92
CA SER A 282 3.27 7.09 -30.41
C SER A 282 3.75 6.10 -29.36
N MET A 283 5.05 5.84 -29.40
CA MET A 283 5.78 4.99 -28.46
C MET A 283 6.92 5.76 -27.81
N VAL A 284 7.38 5.26 -26.68
CA VAL A 284 8.57 5.72 -25.97
C VAL A 284 9.55 4.56 -25.87
N HIS A 285 10.77 4.77 -26.35
CA HIS A 285 11.86 3.78 -26.34
C HIS A 285 12.93 4.15 -25.33
N THR A 286 13.18 5.45 -25.19
CA THR A 286 14.16 6.02 -24.26
C THR A 286 13.59 7.21 -23.51
N PHE A 287 14.18 7.54 -22.38
CA PHE A 287 13.91 8.78 -21.66
C PHE A 287 15.21 9.36 -21.11
N TYR A 288 15.17 10.62 -20.75
CA TYR A 288 16.31 11.34 -20.18
C TYR A 288 16.06 11.62 -18.70
N ARG A 289 17.08 11.45 -17.88
CA ARG A 289 17.03 11.81 -16.45
C ARG A 289 18.34 12.41 -15.98
N THR A 290 18.23 13.36 -15.03
CA THR A 290 19.38 13.97 -14.40
C THR A 290 19.21 14.06 -12.88
N ASN A 291 20.27 14.38 -12.19
CA ASN A 291 20.34 14.45 -10.74
C ASN A 291 19.69 15.73 -10.19
N TYR A 292 19.64 15.83 -8.87
CA TYR A 292 19.25 17.01 -8.11
C TYR A 292 17.82 17.50 -8.34
N GLY A 293 16.88 16.57 -8.46
CA GLY A 293 15.46 16.88 -8.42
C GLY A 293 15.03 17.47 -7.07
N ILE A 294 13.75 17.68 -6.88
CA ILE A 294 13.22 18.34 -5.68
C ILE A 294 13.46 17.48 -4.43
N ASN A 295 14.12 18.07 -3.42
CA ASN A 295 14.40 17.40 -2.15
C ASN A 295 13.32 17.71 -1.11
N TYR A 296 12.28 16.89 -1.09
CA TYR A 296 11.19 17.03 -0.13
C TYR A 296 11.64 16.70 1.29
N LYS A 297 11.45 17.62 2.23
CA LYS A 297 11.79 17.48 3.65
C LYS A 297 10.71 18.06 4.54
N GLY A 298 10.71 17.68 5.82
CA GLY A 298 9.91 18.29 6.87
C GLY A 298 8.40 18.02 6.74
N GLY A 299 7.93 16.92 7.31
CA GLY A 299 6.54 16.78 7.71
C GLY A 299 5.44 16.88 6.63
N TRP A 300 5.69 16.42 5.43
CA TRP A 300 4.66 16.30 4.42
C TRP A 300 3.63 15.23 4.85
N TYR A 301 2.42 15.66 5.18
CA TYR A 301 1.33 14.78 5.59
C TYR A 301 0.43 14.47 4.40
N HIS A 302 0.63 13.32 3.80
CA HIS A 302 -0.21 12.85 2.70
C HIS A 302 -1.51 12.23 3.24
N THR A 303 -2.65 12.67 2.75
CA THR A 303 -3.97 12.26 3.26
C THR A 303 -4.28 10.77 3.15
N LEU A 304 -3.58 10.07 2.23
CA LEU A 304 -3.73 8.62 1.96
C LEU A 304 -2.70 7.74 2.69
N THR A 305 -1.81 8.33 3.51
CA THR A 305 -0.71 7.58 4.12
C THR A 305 -0.90 7.46 5.62
N PRO A 306 -0.76 6.27 6.22
CA PRO A 306 -0.65 6.10 7.67
C PRO A 306 0.72 6.53 8.18
N TYR A 307 0.83 6.93 9.46
CA TYR A 307 2.04 7.52 10.02
C TYR A 307 2.40 6.96 11.39
N PHE A 308 3.70 6.89 11.68
CA PHE A 308 4.25 6.69 13.01
C PHE A 308 4.46 8.01 13.74
N GLU A 309 4.20 8.02 15.05
CA GLU A 309 4.65 9.08 15.96
C GLU A 309 6.05 8.76 16.48
N ARG A 310 7.00 9.63 16.22
CA ARG A 310 8.38 9.46 16.69
C ARG A 310 8.50 9.82 18.19
N ARG A 311 9.00 8.90 19.00
CA ARG A 311 9.11 9.07 20.46
C ARG A 311 10.15 10.11 20.93
N LYS A 312 11.06 10.62 20.09
CA LYS A 312 12.26 11.39 20.52
C LYS A 312 12.69 12.49 19.54
N SER A 313 11.85 13.06 18.69
CA SER A 313 12.23 14.23 17.93
C SER A 313 11.61 15.47 18.58
N GLU A 314 12.39 16.51 18.78
CA GLU A 314 11.93 17.83 19.23
C GLU A 314 10.82 18.40 18.34
N ASP A 315 10.69 17.88 17.10
CA ASP A 315 9.76 18.36 16.08
C ASP A 315 8.41 17.62 16.03
N ASN A 316 8.13 16.61 16.86
CA ASN A 316 6.91 15.75 16.76
C ASN A 316 6.60 15.27 15.32
N SER A 317 7.63 15.09 14.50
CA SER A 317 7.47 14.77 13.08
C SER A 317 6.91 13.35 12.90
N LEU A 318 5.83 13.23 12.14
CA LEU A 318 5.26 11.95 11.74
C LEU A 318 6.13 11.33 10.63
N ILE A 319 6.35 10.03 10.73
CA ILE A 319 7.09 9.27 9.73
C ILE A 319 6.10 8.42 8.94
N PRO A 320 6.09 8.48 7.60
CA PRO A 320 5.23 7.63 6.78
C PRO A 320 5.43 6.15 7.10
N PHE A 321 4.33 5.42 7.28
CA PHE A 321 4.37 3.98 7.40
C PHE A 321 4.88 3.39 6.09
N GLN A 322 5.78 2.43 6.16
CA GLN A 322 6.45 1.87 5.00
C GLN A 322 5.94 0.46 4.69
N SER A 323 5.88 0.14 3.40
CA SER A 323 5.64 -1.23 2.95
C SER A 323 6.73 -2.18 3.48
N GLU A 324 6.37 -3.41 3.80
CA GLU A 324 7.27 -4.41 4.39
C GLU A 324 7.62 -5.54 3.41
N VAL A 325 8.74 -6.24 3.67
CA VAL A 325 9.19 -7.36 2.82
C VAL A 325 8.19 -8.52 2.84
N ASN A 326 7.56 -8.74 3.99
CA ASN A 326 6.63 -9.86 4.20
C ASN A 326 5.18 -9.52 3.80
N GLY A 327 5.00 -8.46 2.99
CA GLY A 327 3.69 -8.04 2.52
C GLY A 327 2.83 -7.39 3.60
N ILE A 328 1.58 -7.12 3.21
CA ILE A 328 0.55 -6.53 4.05
C ILE A 328 -0.45 -7.63 4.41
N SER A 329 -0.80 -7.74 5.70
CA SER A 329 -1.79 -8.71 6.21
C SER A 329 -2.60 -8.09 7.34
N TYR A 330 -3.53 -8.83 7.89
CA TYR A 330 -4.38 -8.36 8.99
C TYR A 330 -3.60 -7.94 10.26
N ARG A 331 -2.35 -8.33 10.44
CA ARG A 331 -1.49 -7.82 11.53
C ARG A 331 -1.35 -6.30 11.51
N HIS A 332 -1.45 -5.70 10.32
CA HIS A 332 -1.38 -4.26 10.13
C HIS A 332 -2.74 -3.55 10.31
N TRP A 333 -3.81 -4.30 10.64
CA TRP A 333 -5.11 -3.70 10.97
C TRP A 333 -4.94 -2.57 11.99
N LEU A 334 -4.16 -2.86 13.03
CA LEU A 334 -3.69 -1.84 13.96
C LEU A 334 -2.69 -0.93 13.24
N GLY A 335 -3.05 0.32 13.07
CA GLY A 335 -2.26 1.30 12.33
C GLY A 335 -2.78 1.62 10.94
N LEU A 336 -3.48 0.72 10.26
CA LEU A 336 -4.10 1.02 8.96
C LEU A 336 -5.60 1.37 9.09
N ILE A 337 -6.31 0.75 10.01
CA ILE A 337 -7.75 0.95 10.20
C ILE A 337 -8.04 1.63 11.54
N GLN A 338 -7.45 1.15 12.62
CA GLN A 338 -7.54 1.79 13.92
C GLN A 338 -6.14 2.17 14.43
N ASN A 339 -6.08 3.08 15.40
CA ASN A 339 -4.81 3.44 16.02
C ASN A 339 -4.12 2.21 16.63
N ASN A 340 -2.80 2.12 16.45
CA ASN A 340 -1.98 1.17 17.20
C ASN A 340 -1.32 1.87 18.39
N PRO A 341 -1.83 1.71 19.62
CA PRO A 341 -1.30 2.40 20.79
C PRO A 341 0.11 1.91 21.17
N ASN A 342 0.44 0.65 20.87
CA ASN A 342 1.74 0.06 21.19
C ASN A 342 2.86 0.63 20.33
N GLU A 343 2.61 0.71 19.04
CA GLU A 343 3.59 1.20 18.04
C GLU A 343 3.41 2.67 17.69
N LYS A 344 2.37 3.32 18.24
CA LYS A 344 2.00 4.71 17.94
C LYS A 344 1.82 4.97 16.44
N ILE A 345 1.11 4.05 15.77
CA ILE A 345 0.74 4.21 14.37
C ILE A 345 -0.68 4.76 14.29
N ARG A 346 -0.86 5.76 13.42
CA ARG A 346 -2.16 6.35 13.09
C ARG A 346 -2.57 5.98 11.68
N PRO A 347 -3.83 5.62 11.45
CA PRO A 347 -4.40 5.48 10.10
C PRO A 347 -4.26 6.75 9.28
N ALA A 348 -4.34 6.60 7.96
CA ALA A 348 -4.42 7.72 7.05
C ALA A 348 -5.64 8.63 7.36
N LYS A 349 -5.52 9.92 7.03
CA LYS A 349 -6.58 10.90 7.29
C LYS A 349 -7.93 10.50 6.71
N VAL A 350 -7.92 9.96 5.49
CA VAL A 350 -9.15 9.51 4.81
C VAL A 350 -9.85 8.35 5.53
N VAL A 351 -9.08 7.44 6.13
CA VAL A 351 -9.62 6.33 6.95
C VAL A 351 -10.25 6.87 8.23
N HIS A 352 -9.58 7.82 8.88
CA HIS A 352 -10.15 8.49 10.05
C HIS A 352 -11.46 9.22 9.72
N LEU A 353 -11.50 9.99 8.61
CA LEU A 353 -12.71 10.67 8.18
C LEU A 353 -13.86 9.68 7.90
N PHE A 354 -13.57 8.57 7.23
CA PHE A 354 -14.55 7.52 6.95
C PHE A 354 -15.15 6.96 8.25
N ARG A 355 -14.31 6.62 9.22
CA ARG A 355 -14.73 5.93 10.44
C ARG A 355 -15.38 6.82 11.48
N GLU A 356 -14.90 8.05 11.62
CA GLU A 356 -15.26 8.89 12.75
C GLU A 356 -16.17 10.09 12.36
N VAL A 357 -15.91 10.71 11.20
CA VAL A 357 -16.62 11.93 10.80
C VAL A 357 -17.82 11.66 9.89
N ARG A 358 -17.66 10.72 8.95
CA ARG A 358 -18.63 10.43 7.88
C ARG A 358 -19.51 9.20 8.15
N LYS A 359 -19.32 8.52 9.27
CA LYS A 359 -19.95 7.23 9.58
C LYS A 359 -21.49 7.23 9.44
N ASP A 360 -22.16 8.27 9.92
CA ASP A 360 -23.63 8.34 9.89
C ASP A 360 -24.15 8.56 8.47
N ASP A 361 -23.50 9.42 7.69
CA ASP A 361 -23.83 9.65 6.28
C ASP A 361 -23.63 8.39 5.44
N LEU A 362 -22.54 7.67 5.70
CA LEU A 362 -22.20 6.44 5.00
C LEU A 362 -23.16 5.30 5.35
N LYS A 363 -23.56 5.20 6.63
CA LYS A 363 -24.58 4.24 7.08
C LYS A 363 -25.91 4.45 6.37
N ASN A 364 -26.36 5.69 6.30
CA ASN A 364 -27.60 6.06 5.60
C ASN A 364 -27.53 5.80 4.08
N SER A 365 -26.33 5.75 3.53
CA SER A 365 -26.07 5.45 2.10
C SER A 365 -25.78 3.97 1.83
N GLY A 366 -25.88 3.08 2.83
CA GLY A 366 -25.58 1.66 2.71
C GLY A 366 -24.09 1.32 2.60
N LEU A 367 -23.20 2.22 3.05
CA LEU A 367 -21.75 2.04 3.06
C LEU A 367 -21.15 1.95 4.48
N SER A 368 -21.90 1.38 5.41
CA SER A 368 -21.41 1.14 6.80
C SER A 368 -20.25 0.14 6.87
N SER A 369 -20.08 -0.67 5.84
CA SER A 369 -18.97 -1.59 5.70
C SER A 369 -18.43 -1.54 4.28
N THR A 370 -17.13 -1.38 4.15
CA THR A 370 -16.42 -1.39 2.88
C THR A 370 -15.06 -2.07 3.04
N ARG A 371 -14.15 -1.82 2.15
CA ARG A 371 -12.80 -2.39 2.15
C ARG A 371 -11.76 -1.28 2.07
N LEU A 372 -10.63 -1.51 2.71
CA LEU A 372 -9.44 -0.70 2.59
C LEU A 372 -8.45 -1.42 1.65
N TRP A 373 -8.00 -0.73 0.61
CA TRP A 373 -6.91 -1.19 -0.24
C TRP A 373 -5.62 -0.51 0.21
N ALA A 374 -4.69 -1.30 0.72
CA ALA A 374 -3.38 -0.85 1.16
C ALA A 374 -2.32 -1.35 0.18
N PHE A 375 -1.43 -0.47 -0.30
CA PHE A 375 -0.41 -0.83 -1.27
C PHE A 375 0.83 0.06 -1.22
N GLY A 376 1.93 -0.44 -1.77
CA GLY A 376 3.17 0.30 -1.95
C GLY A 376 4.35 -0.59 -2.32
N TYR A 377 5.41 0.03 -2.82
CA TYR A 377 6.66 -0.66 -3.07
C TYR A 377 7.46 -0.84 -1.78
N LYS A 378 8.08 -2.01 -1.61
CA LYS A 378 9.16 -2.17 -0.64
C LYS A 378 10.48 -1.78 -1.26
N ILE A 379 11.09 -0.73 -0.71
CA ILE A 379 12.40 -0.22 -1.13
C ILE A 379 13.36 -0.30 0.06
N VAL A 380 14.44 -1.06 -0.07
CA VAL A 380 15.42 -1.28 1.01
C VAL A 380 16.45 -0.17 1.02
N LYS A 381 16.68 0.43 2.20
CA LYS A 381 17.61 1.54 2.41
C LYS A 381 17.40 2.71 1.45
N GLY A 382 16.14 2.92 1.01
CA GLY A 382 15.77 3.97 0.08
C GLY A 382 16.29 3.78 -1.36
N ARG A 383 16.95 2.68 -1.70
CA ARG A 383 17.64 2.50 -2.99
C ARG A 383 17.17 1.32 -3.81
N LYS A 384 17.03 0.13 -3.19
CA LYS A 384 16.75 -1.11 -3.90
C LYS A 384 15.26 -1.43 -3.81
N VAL A 385 14.57 -1.38 -4.94
CA VAL A 385 13.20 -1.86 -5.08
C VAL A 385 13.21 -3.39 -4.99
N LEU A 386 12.36 -3.96 -4.13
CA LEU A 386 12.24 -5.41 -3.95
C LEU A 386 10.97 -5.96 -4.58
N CYS A 387 9.83 -5.41 -4.21
CA CYS A 387 8.52 -5.89 -4.66
C CYS A 387 7.44 -4.84 -4.47
N TRP A 388 6.40 -4.97 -5.24
CA TRP A 388 5.10 -4.37 -4.98
C TRP A 388 4.32 -5.23 -3.98
N ASN A 389 3.68 -4.60 -3.02
CA ASN A 389 2.77 -5.23 -2.08
C ASN A 389 1.43 -4.54 -2.14
N ASP A 390 0.37 -5.32 -2.15
CA ASP A 390 -0.98 -4.82 -1.94
C ASP A 390 -1.84 -5.83 -1.18
N SER A 391 -2.85 -5.33 -0.49
CA SER A 391 -3.82 -6.12 0.26
C SER A 391 -5.12 -5.37 0.39
N ILE A 392 -6.22 -6.10 0.35
CA ILE A 392 -7.56 -5.57 0.57
C ILE A 392 -8.10 -6.17 1.87
N MET A 393 -8.46 -5.32 2.82
CA MET A 393 -8.98 -5.73 4.11
C MET A 393 -10.33 -5.09 4.41
N PRO A 394 -11.22 -5.72 5.20
CA PRO A 394 -12.48 -5.12 5.60
C PRO A 394 -12.27 -3.80 6.34
N LEU A 395 -13.12 -2.82 6.08
CA LEU A 395 -13.19 -1.56 6.80
C LEU A 395 -14.62 -1.40 7.33
N ILE A 396 -14.79 -1.63 8.62
CA ILE A 396 -16.08 -1.67 9.29
C ILE A 396 -16.21 -0.44 10.18
N THR A 397 -17.31 0.30 10.04
CA THR A 397 -17.66 1.37 10.96
C THR A 397 -18.54 0.81 12.08
N VAL A 398 -18.22 1.16 13.30
CA VAL A 398 -18.99 0.76 14.49
C VAL A 398 -19.63 1.98 15.16
N ASN A 399 -20.74 1.77 15.87
CA ASN A 399 -21.33 2.81 16.67
C ASN A 399 -20.40 3.22 17.82
N SER A 400 -20.48 4.47 18.25
CA SER A 400 -19.59 5.01 19.30
C SER A 400 -19.70 4.30 20.64
N ASP A 401 -20.88 3.79 20.96
CA ASP A 401 -21.18 3.04 22.19
C ASP A 401 -20.47 1.68 22.29
N ILE A 402 -20.20 1.04 21.15
CA ILE A 402 -19.50 -0.26 21.08
C ILE A 402 -18.06 -0.17 20.54
N SER A 403 -17.62 1.02 20.13
CA SER A 403 -16.34 1.21 19.45
C SER A 403 -15.16 0.77 20.31
N GLN A 404 -15.15 1.13 21.58
CA GLN A 404 -14.06 0.80 22.49
C GLN A 404 -13.93 -0.70 22.71
N GLU A 405 -15.05 -1.41 22.91
CA GLU A 405 -15.05 -2.86 23.12
C GLU A 405 -14.64 -3.61 21.86
N TYR A 406 -15.15 -3.16 20.69
CA TYR A 406 -14.79 -3.71 19.40
C TYR A 406 -13.29 -3.58 19.12
N GLU A 407 -12.73 -2.37 19.27
CA GLU A 407 -11.31 -2.09 19.03
C GLU A 407 -10.40 -2.83 20.00
N SER A 408 -10.76 -2.88 21.30
CA SER A 408 -10.02 -3.62 22.30
C SER A 408 -9.99 -5.12 22.00
N SER A 409 -11.13 -5.69 21.59
CA SER A 409 -11.21 -7.10 21.22
C SER A 409 -10.35 -7.42 19.98
N ILE A 410 -10.37 -6.58 18.94
CA ILE A 410 -9.51 -6.77 17.76
C ILE A 410 -8.03 -6.72 18.14
N PHE A 411 -7.65 -5.76 18.99
CA PHE A 411 -6.29 -5.67 19.51
C PHE A 411 -5.85 -6.98 20.17
N GLN A 412 -6.68 -7.55 21.04
CA GLN A 412 -6.42 -8.82 21.73
C GLN A 412 -6.26 -9.99 20.75
N LEU A 413 -7.12 -10.06 19.71
CA LEU A 413 -7.03 -11.10 18.68
C LEU A 413 -5.72 -11.02 17.89
N ILE A 414 -5.30 -9.83 17.48
CA ILE A 414 -4.07 -9.63 16.70
C ILE A 414 -2.83 -9.93 17.55
N VAL A 415 -2.76 -9.37 18.77
CA VAL A 415 -1.60 -9.56 19.65
C VAL A 415 -1.44 -11.03 20.06
N SER A 416 -2.55 -11.75 20.31
CA SER A 416 -2.48 -13.19 20.60
C SER A 416 -1.91 -14.00 19.42
N ALA A 417 -2.30 -13.67 18.17
CA ALA A 417 -1.74 -14.28 16.98
C ALA A 417 -0.25 -13.97 16.83
N GLU A 418 0.15 -12.73 17.12
CA GLU A 418 1.55 -12.31 17.07
C GLU A 418 2.43 -13.06 18.07
N MET A 419 1.97 -13.22 19.31
CA MET A 419 2.66 -14.02 20.35
C MET A 419 2.86 -15.47 19.90
N ILE A 420 1.86 -16.08 19.28
CA ILE A 420 1.92 -17.45 18.78
C ILE A 420 2.88 -17.56 17.58
N LYS A 421 2.80 -16.64 16.62
CA LYS A 421 3.69 -16.57 15.45
C LYS A 421 5.16 -16.46 15.87
N GLU A 422 5.46 -15.60 16.84
CA GLU A 422 6.83 -15.45 17.36
C GLU A 422 7.34 -16.74 17.97
N LYS A 423 6.52 -17.39 18.80
CA LYS A 423 6.91 -18.67 19.42
C LYS A 423 7.05 -19.80 18.39
N LEU A 424 6.18 -19.85 17.38
CA LEU A 424 6.29 -20.80 16.28
C LEU A 424 7.64 -20.65 15.57
N ARG A 425 7.99 -19.41 15.18
CA ARG A 425 9.26 -19.10 14.53
C ARG A 425 10.47 -19.50 15.39
N GLU A 426 10.44 -19.20 16.69
CA GLU A 426 11.49 -19.59 17.64
C GLU A 426 11.66 -21.10 17.68
N CYS A 427 10.58 -21.86 17.85
CA CYS A 427 10.60 -23.31 17.92
C CYS A 427 11.04 -23.97 16.59
N ILE A 428 10.64 -23.44 15.43
CA ILE A 428 11.15 -23.92 14.13
C ILE A 428 12.66 -23.67 14.03
N LYS A 429 13.13 -22.50 14.47
CA LYS A 429 14.57 -22.23 14.50
C LYS A 429 15.32 -23.22 15.42
N GLU A 430 14.79 -23.50 16.59
CA GLU A 430 15.36 -24.49 17.55
C GLU A 430 15.40 -25.91 16.94
N ALA A 431 14.37 -26.29 16.19
CA ALA A 431 14.30 -27.59 15.53
C ALA A 431 15.40 -27.74 14.46
N ILE A 432 15.61 -26.71 13.63
CA ILE A 432 16.52 -26.75 12.47
C ILE A 432 17.97 -26.51 12.88
N LEU A 433 18.25 -25.58 13.78
CA LEU A 433 19.60 -25.14 14.13
C LEU A 433 20.02 -25.61 15.52
N SER A 434 21.30 -26.00 15.67
CA SER A 434 21.87 -26.23 17.00
C SER A 434 21.98 -24.91 17.77
N GLN A 435 21.89 -24.95 19.10
CA GLN A 435 22.06 -23.78 19.98
C GLN A 435 23.41 -23.05 19.80
N LYS A 436 24.44 -23.78 19.35
CA LYS A 436 25.80 -23.24 19.06
C LYS A 436 25.91 -22.62 17.66
N SER A 437 24.88 -22.74 16.82
CA SER A 437 24.92 -22.19 15.46
C SER A 437 24.82 -20.67 15.48
N LYS A 438 25.77 -20.00 14.81
CA LYS A 438 25.74 -18.55 14.56
C LYS A 438 24.86 -18.17 13.36
N LEU A 439 24.28 -19.15 12.67
CA LEU A 439 23.43 -18.94 11.49
C LEU A 439 22.13 -18.26 11.89
N LYS A 440 21.71 -17.30 11.09
CA LYS A 440 20.42 -16.62 11.19
C LYS A 440 19.57 -17.01 9.98
N PRO A 441 18.81 -18.12 10.04
CA PRO A 441 18.01 -18.54 8.91
C PRO A 441 16.94 -17.48 8.61
N ASN A 442 16.67 -17.28 7.33
CA ASN A 442 15.51 -16.49 6.94
C ASN A 442 14.24 -17.36 7.08
N LEU A 443 13.46 -17.11 8.12
CA LEU A 443 12.17 -17.78 8.39
C LEU A 443 10.96 -16.89 8.09
N SER A 444 11.13 -15.85 7.29
CA SER A 444 10.04 -14.94 6.91
C SER A 444 8.90 -15.64 6.20
N PHE A 445 9.19 -16.70 5.45
CA PHE A 445 8.17 -17.52 4.78
C PHE A 445 7.23 -18.24 5.77
N VAL A 446 7.73 -18.64 6.95
CA VAL A 446 6.90 -19.24 8.02
C VAL A 446 5.92 -18.22 8.58
N GLU A 447 6.42 -16.99 8.82
CA GLU A 447 5.58 -15.89 9.31
C GLU A 447 4.52 -15.51 8.28
N LEU A 448 4.92 -15.36 7.01
CA LEU A 448 4.00 -15.04 5.92
C LEU A 448 2.88 -16.08 5.81
N GLN A 449 3.24 -17.36 5.80
CA GLN A 449 2.28 -18.45 5.70
C GLN A 449 1.33 -18.48 6.90
N PHE A 450 1.85 -18.26 8.13
CA PHE A 450 1.00 -18.21 9.32
C PHE A 450 -0.05 -17.09 9.22
N TRP A 451 0.35 -15.89 8.78
CA TRP A 451 -0.58 -14.79 8.58
C TRP A 451 -1.61 -15.09 7.49
N GLN A 452 -1.20 -15.69 6.37
CA GLN A 452 -2.11 -16.09 5.29
C GLN A 452 -3.10 -17.18 5.73
N ASP A 453 -2.62 -18.21 6.44
CA ASP A 453 -3.46 -19.32 6.91
C ASP A 453 -4.51 -18.86 7.94
N THR A 454 -4.20 -17.80 8.71
CA THR A 454 -5.09 -17.30 9.79
C THR A 454 -5.99 -16.13 9.35
N GLU A 455 -5.70 -15.45 8.25
CA GLU A 455 -6.40 -14.25 7.81
C GLU A 455 -7.91 -14.45 7.54
N PRO A 456 -8.36 -15.50 6.83
CA PRO A 456 -9.79 -15.70 6.57
C PRO A 456 -10.61 -15.84 7.85
N THR A 457 -10.09 -16.61 8.82
CA THR A 457 -10.76 -16.81 10.11
C THR A 457 -10.73 -15.54 10.95
N PHE A 458 -9.66 -14.74 10.88
CA PHE A 458 -9.63 -13.44 11.54
C PHE A 458 -10.77 -12.53 11.03
N TYR A 459 -10.92 -12.39 9.71
CA TYR A 459 -11.98 -11.53 9.15
C TYR A 459 -13.38 -12.06 9.46
N GLN A 460 -13.58 -13.36 9.50
CA GLN A 460 -14.83 -13.95 9.96
C GLN A 460 -15.09 -13.60 11.43
N THR A 461 -14.08 -13.75 12.29
CA THR A 461 -14.18 -13.50 13.75
C THR A 461 -14.54 -12.04 14.05
N ILE A 462 -13.91 -11.07 13.38
CA ILE A 462 -14.22 -9.65 13.61
C ILE A 462 -15.60 -9.25 13.07
N ASN A 463 -16.09 -9.92 12.02
CA ASN A 463 -17.44 -9.71 11.53
C ASN A 463 -18.48 -10.30 12.49
N GLU A 464 -18.27 -11.49 13.03
CA GLU A 464 -19.12 -12.10 14.07
C GLU A 464 -19.16 -11.21 15.31
N LEU A 465 -18.01 -10.70 15.75
CA LEU A 465 -17.90 -9.75 16.86
C LEU A 465 -18.72 -8.47 16.59
N HIS A 466 -18.62 -7.89 15.39
CA HIS A 466 -19.36 -6.69 15.03
C HIS A 466 -20.87 -6.91 15.09
N ILE A 467 -21.36 -7.98 14.46
CA ILE A 467 -22.80 -8.33 14.46
C ILE A 467 -23.30 -8.56 15.89
N ALA A 468 -22.52 -9.24 16.71
CA ALA A 468 -22.88 -9.54 18.09
C ALA A 468 -23.00 -8.29 18.97
N LEU A 469 -22.03 -7.39 18.90
CA LEU A 469 -22.04 -6.13 19.64
C LEU A 469 -23.17 -5.20 19.19
N GLN A 470 -23.51 -5.18 17.88
CA GLN A 470 -24.63 -4.39 17.37
C GLN A 470 -26.00 -4.91 17.81
N SER A 471 -26.16 -6.21 17.94
CA SER A 471 -27.47 -6.81 18.22
C SER A 471 -27.87 -6.79 19.70
N ASN A 472 -27.01 -6.26 20.57
CA ASN A 472 -27.22 -6.21 22.03
C ASN A 472 -27.67 -7.58 22.62
N ARG A 473 -27.36 -8.68 21.92
CA ARG A 473 -27.60 -10.03 22.40
C ARG A 473 -26.51 -10.38 23.43
N SER A 474 -26.87 -11.18 24.43
CA SER A 474 -25.87 -11.76 25.34
C SER A 474 -24.90 -12.62 24.54
N PHE A 475 -23.91 -11.97 23.95
CA PHE A 475 -22.88 -12.62 23.13
C PHE A 475 -21.78 -13.12 24.03
N ASP A 476 -21.43 -14.38 23.90
CA ASP A 476 -20.36 -14.98 24.64
C ASP A 476 -19.00 -14.64 23.98
N LEU A 477 -18.46 -13.47 24.31
CA LEU A 477 -17.12 -13.05 23.90
C LEU A 477 -16.06 -14.08 24.28
N ARG A 478 -16.26 -14.77 25.39
CA ARG A 478 -15.36 -15.84 25.83
C ARG A 478 -15.31 -16.97 24.82
N ASN A 479 -16.46 -17.44 24.34
CA ASN A 479 -16.52 -18.49 23.32
C ASN A 479 -15.86 -18.08 21.99
N LEU A 480 -16.03 -16.81 21.56
CA LEU A 480 -15.34 -16.30 20.37
C LEU A 480 -13.82 -16.33 20.53
N ARG A 481 -13.32 -15.86 21.69
CA ARG A 481 -11.89 -15.84 21.99
C ARG A 481 -11.31 -17.26 22.14
N GLU A 482 -12.05 -18.19 22.73
CA GLU A 482 -11.67 -19.60 22.82
C GLU A 482 -11.57 -20.23 21.42
N LYS A 483 -12.56 -20.05 20.54
CA LYS A 483 -12.52 -20.53 19.15
C LYS A 483 -11.32 -19.97 18.37
N TRP A 484 -11.04 -18.66 18.54
CA TRP A 484 -9.89 -18.03 17.93
C TRP A 484 -8.58 -18.64 18.41
N LEU A 485 -8.41 -18.80 19.71
CA LEU A 485 -7.23 -19.41 20.31
C LEU A 485 -7.02 -20.86 19.83
N ASP A 486 -8.07 -21.68 19.85
CA ASP A 486 -8.04 -23.06 19.38
C ASP A 486 -7.63 -23.15 17.91
N TYR A 487 -8.14 -22.23 17.09
CA TYR A 487 -7.76 -22.16 15.69
C TYR A 487 -6.28 -21.82 15.53
N LEU A 488 -5.78 -20.78 16.19
CA LEU A 488 -4.37 -20.40 16.16
C LEU A 488 -3.45 -21.53 16.63
N GLN A 489 -3.84 -22.25 17.70
CA GLN A 489 -3.08 -23.39 18.23
C GLN A 489 -2.96 -24.53 17.20
N ARG A 490 -4.04 -24.85 16.50
CA ARG A 490 -4.04 -25.87 15.42
C ARG A 490 -3.15 -25.46 14.25
N ILE A 491 -3.26 -24.21 13.79
CA ILE A 491 -2.44 -23.68 12.69
C ILE A 491 -0.97 -23.70 13.08
N ALA A 492 -0.62 -23.26 14.31
CA ALA A 492 0.77 -23.23 14.77
C ALA A 492 1.39 -24.63 14.82
N LEU A 493 0.68 -25.62 15.33
CA LEU A 493 1.16 -27.02 15.36
C LEU A 493 1.30 -27.61 13.97
N SER A 494 0.30 -27.42 13.11
CA SER A 494 0.34 -27.89 11.70
C SER A 494 1.50 -27.23 10.93
N SER A 495 1.71 -25.93 11.11
CA SER A 495 2.83 -25.22 10.47
C SER A 495 4.18 -25.72 11.01
N PHE A 496 4.31 -25.94 12.32
CA PHE A 496 5.52 -26.53 12.89
C PHE A 496 5.81 -27.89 12.27
N ASP A 497 4.82 -28.79 12.21
CA ASP A 497 4.97 -30.14 11.66
C ASP A 497 5.35 -30.08 10.16
N ARG A 498 4.72 -29.19 9.37
CA ARG A 498 5.05 -28.98 7.94
C ARG A 498 6.51 -28.56 7.72
N TYR A 499 7.00 -27.61 8.52
CA TYR A 499 8.33 -27.03 8.32
C TYR A 499 9.48 -27.73 9.03
N SER A 500 9.19 -28.54 10.05
CA SER A 500 10.22 -29.30 10.79
C SER A 500 10.37 -30.74 10.36
N GLN A 501 9.38 -31.29 9.65
CA GLN A 501 9.33 -32.71 9.26
C GLN A 501 9.48 -32.94 7.76
N SER A 502 9.99 -31.94 6.98
CA SER A 502 10.30 -32.19 5.58
C SER A 502 11.48 -33.19 5.48
N ASP A 503 11.45 -34.09 4.51
CA ASP A 503 12.44 -35.16 4.32
C ASP A 503 13.89 -34.63 4.28
N GLN A 504 14.09 -33.43 3.70
CA GLN A 504 15.39 -32.77 3.66
C GLN A 504 15.88 -32.32 5.04
N ILE A 505 14.99 -31.94 5.94
CA ILE A 505 15.33 -31.48 7.30
C ILE A 505 15.55 -32.68 8.21
N ILE A 506 14.71 -33.72 8.11
CA ILE A 506 14.83 -34.94 8.93
C ILE A 506 16.18 -35.63 8.69
N SER A 507 16.65 -35.68 7.44
CA SER A 507 17.93 -36.32 7.09
C SER A 507 19.16 -35.62 7.66
N THR A 508 19.07 -34.34 7.99
CA THR A 508 20.18 -33.47 8.41
C THR A 508 20.13 -33.01 9.85
N THR A 509 19.00 -33.20 10.56
CA THR A 509 18.79 -32.69 11.92
C THR A 509 18.65 -33.81 12.95
N ASN A 510 19.00 -33.50 14.22
CA ASN A 510 18.79 -34.42 15.32
C ASN A 510 17.30 -34.52 15.66
N PRO A 511 16.65 -35.70 15.56
CA PRO A 511 15.22 -35.87 15.84
C PRO A 511 14.79 -35.44 17.25
N HIS A 512 15.67 -35.59 18.25
CA HIS A 512 15.38 -35.14 19.62
C HIS A 512 15.12 -33.64 19.69
N ARG A 513 15.85 -32.83 18.91
CA ARG A 513 15.62 -31.37 18.89
C ARG A 513 14.24 -31.02 18.31
N ILE A 514 13.82 -31.73 17.26
CA ILE A 514 12.48 -31.51 16.67
C ILE A 514 11.41 -31.82 17.71
N ILE A 515 11.55 -32.93 18.44
CA ILE A 515 10.60 -33.32 19.50
C ILE A 515 10.59 -32.29 20.62
N ASP A 516 11.78 -31.86 21.10
CA ASP A 516 11.90 -30.89 22.18
C ASP A 516 11.29 -29.54 21.79
N ALA A 517 11.58 -29.06 20.59
CA ALA A 517 11.04 -27.82 20.06
C ALA A 517 9.49 -27.89 19.93
N ARG A 518 8.95 -29.04 19.47
CA ARG A 518 7.51 -29.26 19.40
C ARG A 518 6.88 -29.27 20.77
N VAL A 519 7.52 -29.91 21.75
CA VAL A 519 7.06 -29.91 23.15
C VAL A 519 7.08 -28.50 23.73
N ASN A 520 8.11 -27.69 23.43
CA ASN A 520 8.22 -26.30 23.85
C ASN A 520 7.10 -25.44 23.24
N LEU A 521 6.82 -25.59 21.95
CA LEU A 521 5.71 -24.93 21.30
C LEU A 521 4.39 -25.31 21.99
N ARG A 522 4.13 -26.60 22.20
CA ARG A 522 2.92 -27.09 22.83
C ARG A 522 2.77 -26.57 24.28
N LYS A 523 3.86 -26.53 25.05
CA LYS A 523 3.86 -25.94 26.40
C LYS A 523 3.47 -24.47 26.39
N PHE A 524 3.94 -23.70 25.39
CA PHE A 524 3.55 -22.31 25.23
C PHE A 524 2.06 -22.20 24.89
N LEU A 525 1.61 -22.89 23.84
CA LEU A 525 0.25 -22.81 23.33
C LEU A 525 -0.82 -23.13 24.39
N TYR A 526 -0.56 -24.13 25.24
CA TYR A 526 -1.54 -24.60 26.22
C TYR A 526 -1.19 -24.24 27.68
N GLY A 527 -0.08 -23.55 27.89
CA GLY A 527 0.39 -23.28 29.24
C GLY A 527 0.85 -21.87 29.54
N ASN A 528 0.95 -20.99 28.54
CA ASN A 528 1.43 -19.62 28.75
C ASN A 528 0.32 -18.73 29.33
N LYS A 529 0.52 -18.25 30.55
CA LYS A 529 -0.45 -17.40 31.27
C LYS A 529 -0.72 -16.08 30.55
N ASN A 530 0.31 -15.48 29.92
CA ASN A 530 0.17 -14.19 29.27
C ASN A 530 -0.65 -14.31 27.97
N LEU A 531 -0.55 -15.45 27.25
CA LEU A 531 -1.36 -15.70 26.06
C LEU A 531 -2.86 -15.79 26.41
N TYR A 532 -3.19 -16.51 27.46
CA TYR A 532 -4.58 -16.61 27.93
C TYR A 532 -5.09 -15.29 28.50
N ALA A 533 -4.26 -14.60 29.30
CA ALA A 533 -4.62 -13.30 29.87
C ALA A 533 -4.82 -12.23 28.75
N MET A 534 -4.08 -12.29 27.65
CA MET A 534 -4.27 -11.39 26.50
C MET A 534 -5.67 -11.52 25.90
N LEU A 535 -6.27 -12.68 25.94
CA LEU A 535 -7.62 -12.96 25.45
C LEU A 535 -8.70 -12.94 26.57
N ASP A 536 -8.37 -12.48 27.77
CA ASP A 536 -9.24 -12.55 28.97
C ASP A 536 -9.79 -13.97 29.20
N LEU A 537 -8.97 -14.98 28.95
CA LEU A 537 -9.30 -16.38 29.18
C LEU A 537 -8.58 -16.95 30.40
N GLU A 538 -9.23 -17.83 31.10
CA GLU A 538 -8.60 -18.61 32.15
C GLU A 538 -7.75 -19.72 31.52
N LYS A 539 -6.52 -19.85 32.04
CA LYS A 539 -5.68 -20.97 31.65
C LYS A 539 -6.31 -22.28 32.11
N PRO A 540 -6.43 -23.31 31.24
CA PRO A 540 -6.92 -24.61 31.67
C PRO A 540 -6.13 -25.15 32.85
N GLU A 541 -6.80 -25.52 33.93
CA GLU A 541 -6.16 -26.21 35.03
C GLU A 541 -5.48 -27.48 34.51
N LYS A 542 -4.23 -27.69 34.92
CA LYS A 542 -3.44 -28.83 34.47
C LYS A 542 -4.23 -30.12 34.58
N SER A 543 -4.65 -30.70 33.50
CA SER A 543 -5.03 -32.13 33.44
C SER A 543 -3.80 -33.04 33.58
N ALA A 544 -2.85 -32.67 34.44
CA ALA A 544 -1.64 -33.44 34.75
C ALA A 544 -1.95 -34.82 35.36
N LYS A 545 -3.18 -35.03 35.81
CA LYS A 545 -3.63 -36.34 36.29
C LYS A 545 -4.12 -37.28 35.19
N SER A 546 -4.62 -36.78 34.05
CA SER A 546 -5.14 -37.65 32.98
C SER A 546 -4.04 -38.26 32.12
N LEU A 547 -2.96 -37.53 31.84
CA LEU A 547 -1.83 -38.04 31.06
C LEU A 547 -1.01 -39.10 31.83
N ARG A 548 -0.89 -39.01 33.15
CA ARG A 548 -0.26 -40.05 33.99
C ARG A 548 -1.14 -41.29 34.17
N LYS A 549 -2.46 -41.16 34.15
CA LYS A 549 -3.38 -42.30 34.20
C LYS A 549 -3.41 -43.13 32.92
N ASN A 550 -3.25 -42.52 31.78
CA ASN A 550 -3.25 -43.21 30.49
C ASN A 550 -1.91 -43.90 30.15
N LEU A 551 -0.78 -43.40 30.71
CA LEU A 551 0.53 -44.05 30.60
C LEU A 551 0.67 -45.26 31.55
N LYS A 552 0.05 -45.26 32.70
CA LYS A 552 0.06 -46.41 33.64
C LYS A 552 -0.91 -47.54 33.28
N LYS A 553 -1.82 -47.33 32.31
CA LYS A 553 -2.76 -48.37 31.81
C LYS A 553 -2.24 -49.16 30.60
N LYS A 554 -1.02 -48.90 30.11
CA LYS A 554 -0.40 -49.58 28.97
C LYS A 554 0.90 -50.31 29.32
N GLU A 555 1.09 -50.77 30.53
CA GLU A 555 2.09 -51.82 30.77
C GLU A 555 1.43 -53.18 30.52
N PRO A 556 1.93 -53.97 29.53
CA PRO A 556 1.48 -55.34 29.36
C PRO A 556 2.04 -56.15 30.54
N VAL A 557 1.16 -56.84 31.23
CA VAL A 557 1.54 -57.94 32.13
C VAL A 557 2.12 -59.04 31.26
N ILE A 558 3.46 -59.21 31.31
CA ILE A 558 4.14 -60.37 30.78
C ILE A 558 4.08 -61.41 31.88
N SER A 559 3.29 -62.45 31.65
CA SER A 559 3.36 -63.72 32.32
C SER A 559 4.02 -64.73 31.39
#